data_ac14a7f191c36afb0a04b78ea3701c26
#
_entry.id   ac14a7f191c36afb0a04b78ea3701c26
#
_cell.length_a   1.000
_cell.length_b   1.000
_cell.length_c   1.000
_cell.angle_alpha   90.00
_cell.angle_beta   90.00
_cell.angle_gamma   90.00
#
_symmetry.space_group_name_H-M   'P 1'
#
loop_
_entity.id
_entity.type
_entity.pdbx_description
1 polymer ?
#
loop_
_entity_poly.entity_id
_entity_poly.type
_entity_poly.pdbx_seq_one_letter_code
_entity_poly.pdbx_strand_id
1 'polypeptide(L)'
;ILGAGLIGCEFANDLTLGGYKVDVIDLAPQALGRLIPEAAATALQTKLSEAGVQWHFNTTVQTVDRSGNELIVTLSNGSNIACDFVLSAVGLKPRVDLAKASGISTGAGIQVNRELETNLPDIYALGDCAEVEGLVLPYVMPIMQAARALAQTLTGPRTALSYPAMPVMVKTPVLPTVVSPPVKGANGQWKTQNIEGGLEARFESDDGKLLGFVLMGTATAQRAALSKELPPILA
;
A
#
# COMPACT_ATOMS: atom_id res chain seq x y z
N ILE A 1 5.73 7.73 14.02
CA ILE A 1 5.58 7.37 12.60
C ILE A 1 4.42 8.17 12.05
N LEU A 2 4.63 8.84 10.91
CA LEU A 2 3.57 9.56 10.18
C LEU A 2 3.05 8.65 9.05
N GLY A 3 1.76 8.29 9.12
CA GLY A 3 1.10 7.39 8.19
C GLY A 3 0.95 5.96 8.74
N ALA A 4 -0.29 5.46 8.76
CA ALA A 4 -0.66 4.09 9.13
C ALA A 4 -0.97 3.21 7.91
N GLY A 5 -0.32 3.50 6.78
CA GLY A 5 -0.36 2.67 5.57
C GLY A 5 0.48 1.40 5.70
N LEU A 6 0.69 0.68 4.58
CA LEU A 6 1.48 -0.57 4.55
C LEU A 6 2.85 -0.40 5.24
N ILE A 7 3.63 0.57 4.77
CA ILE A 7 5.00 0.83 5.26
C ILE A 7 4.97 1.29 6.73
N GLY A 8 4.02 2.16 7.09
CA GLY A 8 3.92 2.64 8.47
C GLY A 8 3.59 1.53 9.46
N CYS A 9 2.69 0.61 9.10
CA CYS A 9 2.38 -0.55 9.94
C CYS A 9 3.55 -1.55 10.03
N GLU A 10 4.31 -1.77 8.95
CA GLU A 10 5.50 -2.60 8.96
C GLU A 10 6.57 -2.02 9.90
N PHE A 11 6.88 -0.73 9.79
CA PHE A 11 7.82 -0.06 10.70
C PHE A 11 7.31 -0.04 12.14
N ALA A 12 6.00 0.18 12.36
CA ALA A 12 5.41 0.15 13.69
C ALA A 12 5.63 -1.22 14.35
N ASN A 13 5.39 -2.30 13.60
CA ASN A 13 5.64 -3.66 14.06
C ASN A 13 7.11 -3.88 14.42
N ASP A 14 8.02 -3.57 13.50
CA ASP A 14 9.44 -3.89 13.66
C ASP A 14 10.09 -3.07 14.78
N LEU A 15 9.81 -1.77 14.86
CA LEU A 15 10.33 -0.90 15.90
C LEU A 15 9.80 -1.29 17.28
N THR A 16 8.50 -1.61 17.39
CA THR A 16 7.93 -2.02 18.68
C THR A 16 8.52 -3.35 19.14
N LEU A 17 8.66 -4.33 18.24
CA LEU A 17 9.35 -5.60 18.56
C LEU A 17 10.85 -5.39 18.87
N GLY A 18 11.46 -4.34 18.34
CA GLY A 18 12.81 -3.90 18.67
C GLY A 18 12.92 -3.19 20.05
N GLY A 19 11.82 -3.04 20.78
CA GLY A 19 11.78 -2.43 22.11
C GLY A 19 11.64 -0.91 22.13
N TYR A 20 11.34 -0.28 20.98
CA TYR A 20 11.10 1.15 20.88
C TYR A 20 9.64 1.48 21.24
N LYS A 21 9.41 2.67 21.85
CA LYS A 21 8.08 3.24 22.00
C LYS A 21 7.66 3.84 20.65
N VAL A 22 6.48 3.47 20.17
CA VAL A 22 6.02 3.84 18.84
C VAL A 22 4.65 4.50 18.91
N ASP A 23 4.57 5.74 18.44
CA ASP A 23 3.36 6.48 18.16
C ASP A 23 3.13 6.52 16.66
N VAL A 24 1.93 6.16 16.19
CA VAL A 24 1.55 6.20 14.77
C VAL A 24 0.42 7.19 14.59
N ILE A 25 0.63 8.17 13.70
CA ILE A 25 -0.30 9.27 13.44
C ILE A 25 -0.83 9.13 12.00
N ASP A 26 -2.15 9.18 11.82
CA ASP A 26 -2.78 9.15 10.49
C ASP A 26 -4.07 9.96 10.44
N LEU A 27 -4.34 10.58 9.28
CA LEU A 27 -5.61 11.25 8.98
C LEU A 27 -6.77 10.26 8.82
N ALA A 28 -6.48 9.02 8.42
CA ALA A 28 -7.48 7.95 8.33
C ALA A 28 -7.98 7.57 9.73
N PRO A 29 -9.21 7.03 9.83
CA PRO A 29 -9.77 6.58 11.10
C PRO A 29 -9.21 5.24 11.58
N GLN A 30 -8.41 4.55 10.76
CA GLN A 30 -7.92 3.20 11.05
C GLN A 30 -6.60 2.88 10.32
N ALA A 31 -5.89 1.86 10.81
CA ALA A 31 -4.72 1.31 10.14
C ALA A 31 -5.09 0.69 8.77
N LEU A 32 -4.16 0.79 7.81
CA LEU A 32 -4.34 0.39 6.41
C LEU A 32 -5.55 1.02 5.71
N GLY A 33 -6.19 1.98 6.36
CA GLY A 33 -7.20 2.91 5.89
C GLY A 33 -8.19 2.34 4.88
N ARG A 34 -7.94 2.61 3.61
CA ARG A 34 -8.84 2.25 2.50
C ARG A 34 -8.59 0.87 1.90
N LEU A 35 -7.57 0.16 2.37
CA LEU A 35 -7.15 -1.12 1.77
C LEU A 35 -7.89 -2.30 2.34
N ILE A 36 -8.40 -2.19 3.58
CA ILE A 36 -9.00 -3.29 4.32
C ILE A 36 -10.28 -2.85 5.03
N PRO A 37 -11.23 -3.79 5.31
CA PRO A 37 -12.43 -3.48 6.06
C PRO A 37 -12.12 -3.22 7.54
N GLU A 38 -13.03 -2.52 8.24
CA GLU A 38 -12.89 -2.13 9.63
C GLU A 38 -12.55 -3.30 10.57
N ALA A 39 -13.21 -4.44 10.40
CA ALA A 39 -12.95 -5.62 11.24
C ALA A 39 -11.49 -6.11 11.12
N ALA A 40 -10.92 -6.10 9.91
CA ALA A 40 -9.52 -6.46 9.68
C ALA A 40 -8.57 -5.38 10.23
N ALA A 41 -8.90 -4.10 10.07
CA ALA A 41 -8.13 -3.00 10.65
C ALA A 41 -8.08 -3.10 12.17
N THR A 42 -9.23 -3.34 12.80
CA THR A 42 -9.33 -3.52 14.26
C THR A 42 -8.48 -4.70 14.74
N ALA A 43 -8.51 -5.83 14.04
CA ALA A 43 -7.69 -6.99 14.40
C ALA A 43 -6.18 -6.66 14.35
N LEU A 44 -5.72 -5.98 13.29
CA LEU A 44 -4.32 -5.56 13.18
C LEU A 44 -3.94 -4.55 14.26
N GLN A 45 -4.79 -3.52 14.47
CA GLN A 45 -4.56 -2.48 15.48
C GLN A 45 -4.46 -3.07 16.89
N THR A 46 -5.36 -4.01 17.23
CA THR A 46 -5.34 -4.69 18.52
C THR A 46 -4.02 -5.42 18.73
N LYS A 47 -3.56 -6.18 17.73
CA LYS A 47 -2.30 -6.92 17.84
C LYS A 47 -1.07 -6.01 17.95
N LEU A 48 -1.02 -4.94 17.19
CA LEU A 48 0.06 -3.96 17.29
C LEU A 48 -0.01 -3.16 18.60
N SER A 49 -1.20 -2.86 19.12
CA SER A 49 -1.36 -2.22 20.44
C SER A 49 -0.94 -3.14 21.59
N GLU A 50 -1.26 -4.43 21.51
CA GLU A 50 -0.77 -5.44 22.46
C GLU A 50 0.76 -5.52 22.46
N ALA A 51 1.40 -5.27 21.32
CA ALA A 51 2.85 -5.16 21.19
C ALA A 51 3.43 -3.82 21.70
N GLY A 52 2.59 -2.78 21.89
CA GLY A 52 3.00 -1.48 22.45
C GLY A 52 2.83 -0.27 21.52
N VAL A 53 2.25 -0.44 20.32
CA VAL A 53 1.99 0.69 19.41
C VAL A 53 0.85 1.55 19.96
N GLN A 54 1.06 2.87 19.96
CA GLN A 54 0.04 3.88 20.28
C GLN A 54 -0.46 4.53 18.98
N TRP A 55 -1.79 4.63 18.84
CA TRP A 55 -2.44 5.15 17.64
C TRP A 55 -3.05 6.51 17.85
N HIS A 56 -2.81 7.43 16.89
CA HIS A 56 -3.40 8.77 16.81
C HIS A 56 -4.07 8.92 15.45
N PHE A 57 -5.31 8.48 15.36
CA PHE A 57 -6.12 8.56 14.13
C PHE A 57 -6.92 9.85 14.04
N ASN A 58 -7.46 10.15 12.84
CA ASN A 58 -8.22 11.37 12.55
C ASN A 58 -7.45 12.65 12.87
N THR A 59 -6.14 12.62 12.82
CA THR A 59 -5.27 13.76 13.10
C THR A 59 -4.03 13.74 12.20
N THR A 60 -3.36 14.87 12.11
CA THR A 60 -2.12 15.01 11.35
C THR A 60 -1.11 15.84 12.13
N VAL A 61 0.14 15.83 11.68
CA VAL A 61 1.19 16.67 12.24
C VAL A 61 1.06 18.08 11.69
N GLN A 62 1.09 19.08 12.57
CA GLN A 62 1.16 20.49 12.22
C GLN A 62 2.60 20.98 12.20
N THR A 63 3.36 20.73 13.29
CA THR A 63 4.76 21.13 13.38
C THR A 63 5.60 20.00 14.00
N VAL A 64 6.90 20.05 13.72
CA VAL A 64 7.93 19.25 14.39
C VAL A 64 9.02 20.22 14.79
N ASP A 65 9.11 20.50 16.07
CA ASP A 65 10.03 21.48 16.63
C ASP A 65 11.09 20.79 17.51
N ARG A 66 12.29 21.34 17.53
CA ARG A 66 13.35 20.82 18.40
C ARG A 66 13.28 21.50 19.77
N SER A 67 13.27 20.71 20.83
CA SER A 67 13.33 21.15 22.22
C SER A 67 14.49 20.43 22.95
N GLY A 68 15.63 21.08 23.05
CA GLY A 68 16.85 20.44 23.57
C GLY A 68 17.30 19.27 22.68
N ASN A 69 17.34 18.07 23.23
CA ASN A 69 17.70 16.85 22.51
C ASN A 69 16.50 16.10 21.92
N GLU A 70 15.29 16.52 22.22
CA GLU A 70 14.05 15.88 21.79
C GLU A 70 13.38 16.65 20.66
N LEU A 71 12.46 15.98 19.95
CA LEU A 71 11.52 16.57 19.02
C LEU A 71 10.15 16.64 19.68
N ILE A 72 9.46 17.77 19.51
CA ILE A 72 8.06 17.93 19.92
C ILE A 72 7.22 17.95 18.65
N VAL A 73 6.36 16.97 18.50
CA VAL A 73 5.42 16.84 17.39
C VAL A 73 4.06 17.39 17.85
N THR A 74 3.63 18.51 17.27
CA THR A 74 2.32 19.09 17.53
C THR A 74 1.30 18.54 16.52
N LEU A 75 0.21 17.98 17.04
CA LEU A 75 -0.86 17.42 16.22
C LEU A 75 -1.97 18.44 15.95
N SER A 76 -2.75 18.23 14.90
CA SER A 76 -3.87 19.11 14.51
C SER A 76 -4.99 19.19 15.54
N ASN A 77 -5.08 18.23 16.45
CA ASN A 77 -6.02 18.23 17.59
C ASN A 77 -5.47 19.01 18.82
N GLY A 78 -4.29 19.63 18.70
CA GLY A 78 -3.64 20.40 19.77
C GLY A 78 -2.81 19.59 20.76
N SER A 79 -2.74 18.26 20.63
CA SER A 79 -1.88 17.45 21.49
C SER A 79 -0.41 17.48 21.03
N ASN A 80 0.51 17.21 21.95
CA ASN A 80 1.93 17.15 21.69
C ASN A 80 2.49 15.77 22.05
N ILE A 81 3.43 15.30 21.23
CA ILE A 81 4.17 14.06 21.45
C ILE A 81 5.65 14.40 21.47
N ALA A 82 6.33 14.07 22.57
CA ALA A 82 7.80 14.16 22.64
C ALA A 82 8.41 12.86 22.09
N CYS A 83 9.39 12.98 21.22
CA CYS A 83 10.05 11.82 20.61
C CYS A 83 11.52 12.13 20.24
N ASP A 84 12.30 11.08 20.04
CA ASP A 84 13.69 11.17 19.59
C ASP A 84 13.78 11.24 18.06
N PHE A 85 12.81 10.65 17.35
CA PHE A 85 12.84 10.49 15.90
C PHE A 85 11.44 10.53 15.28
N VAL A 86 11.33 11.13 14.11
CA VAL A 86 10.11 11.14 13.30
C VAL A 86 10.36 10.41 11.97
N LEU A 87 9.60 9.35 11.73
CA LEU A 87 9.61 8.59 10.48
C LEU A 87 8.40 8.98 9.62
N SER A 88 8.64 9.44 8.40
CA SER A 88 7.56 9.74 7.44
C SER A 88 7.28 8.53 6.55
N ALA A 89 6.05 7.99 6.64
CA ALA A 89 5.54 6.87 5.87
C ALA A 89 4.19 7.22 5.19
N VAL A 90 4.05 8.48 4.76
CA VAL A 90 2.80 9.05 4.20
C VAL A 90 2.53 8.66 2.74
N GLY A 91 3.26 7.71 2.22
CA GLY A 91 3.14 7.18 0.87
C GLY A 91 4.22 7.70 -0.08
N LEU A 92 4.19 7.16 -1.30
CA LEU A 92 5.12 7.49 -2.36
C LEU A 92 4.43 8.38 -3.40
N LYS A 93 5.20 9.33 -3.94
CA LYS A 93 4.78 10.18 -5.05
C LYS A 93 5.79 10.08 -6.17
N PRO A 94 5.38 9.75 -7.40
CA PRO A 94 6.27 9.73 -8.56
C PRO A 94 6.99 11.05 -8.77
N ARG A 95 8.28 10.99 -9.07
CA ARG A 95 9.05 12.17 -9.48
C ARG A 95 8.96 12.31 -11.00
N VAL A 96 8.18 13.26 -11.46
CA VAL A 96 7.87 13.45 -12.89
C VAL A 96 8.44 14.74 -13.48
N ASP A 97 9.13 15.56 -12.69
CA ASP A 97 9.57 16.91 -13.10
C ASP A 97 10.49 16.89 -14.32
N LEU A 98 11.45 15.96 -14.37
CA LEU A 98 12.35 15.82 -15.52
C LEU A 98 11.58 15.41 -16.79
N ALA A 99 10.69 14.44 -16.68
CA ALA A 99 9.85 13.99 -17.80
C ALA A 99 9.00 15.15 -18.34
N LYS A 100 8.35 15.88 -17.43
CA LYS A 100 7.52 17.05 -17.77
C LYS A 100 8.33 18.16 -18.45
N ALA A 101 9.52 18.47 -17.94
CA ALA A 101 10.42 19.46 -18.54
C ALA A 101 10.92 19.04 -19.93
N SER A 102 10.95 17.73 -20.22
CA SER A 102 11.34 17.15 -21.51
C SER A 102 10.17 16.98 -22.50
N GLY A 103 8.96 17.46 -22.18
CA GLY A 103 7.78 17.33 -23.04
C GLY A 103 7.12 15.94 -23.00
N ILE A 104 7.46 15.11 -22.03
CA ILE A 104 6.82 13.81 -21.83
C ILE A 104 5.52 14.01 -21.06
N SER A 105 4.46 13.33 -21.47
CA SER A 105 3.15 13.39 -20.84
C SER A 105 3.20 12.82 -19.43
N THR A 106 2.63 13.56 -18.47
CA THR A 106 2.57 13.17 -17.06
C THR A 106 1.18 13.38 -16.47
N GLY A 107 0.75 12.47 -15.64
CA GLY A 107 -0.44 12.55 -14.81
C GLY A 107 -0.07 12.35 -13.35
N ALA A 108 -0.54 11.29 -12.72
CA ALA A 108 -0.05 10.83 -11.41
C ALA A 108 1.37 10.28 -11.49
N GLY A 109 1.77 9.76 -12.67
CA GLY A 109 3.10 9.30 -13.02
C GLY A 109 3.52 9.77 -14.42
N ILE A 110 4.58 9.18 -14.98
CA ILE A 110 4.96 9.32 -16.39
C ILE A 110 4.01 8.43 -17.21
N GLN A 111 3.19 9.04 -18.05
CA GLN A 111 2.21 8.32 -18.84
C GLN A 111 2.86 7.50 -19.94
N VAL A 112 2.55 6.20 -19.95
CA VAL A 112 3.01 5.26 -20.96
C VAL A 112 1.86 4.38 -21.45
N ASN A 113 2.00 3.88 -22.67
CA ASN A 113 1.12 2.85 -23.21
C ASN A 113 1.42 1.47 -22.59
N ARG A 114 0.77 0.42 -23.06
CA ARG A 114 0.98 -0.95 -22.54
C ARG A 114 2.34 -1.55 -22.93
N GLU A 115 3.01 -1.02 -23.93
CA GLU A 115 4.38 -1.34 -24.31
C GLU A 115 5.41 -0.54 -23.50
N LEU A 116 4.94 0.24 -22.51
CA LEU A 116 5.76 1.11 -21.64
C LEU A 116 6.41 2.28 -22.37
N GLU A 117 5.98 2.61 -23.59
CA GLU A 117 6.46 3.72 -24.39
C GLU A 117 5.69 5.00 -24.01
N THR A 118 6.38 6.11 -23.91
CA THR A 118 5.83 7.45 -23.64
C THR A 118 5.20 8.03 -24.92
N ASN A 119 4.71 9.28 -24.85
CA ASN A 119 4.27 10.03 -26.03
C ASN A 119 5.43 10.41 -27.00
N LEU A 120 6.67 10.27 -26.56
CA LEU A 120 7.84 10.47 -27.42
C LEU A 120 8.39 9.12 -27.86
N PRO A 121 8.65 8.90 -29.17
CA PRO A 121 9.17 7.64 -29.70
C PRO A 121 10.47 7.22 -29.01
N ASP A 122 10.63 5.91 -28.81
CA ASP A 122 11.85 5.29 -28.27
C ASP A 122 12.21 5.73 -26.83
N ILE A 123 11.27 6.39 -26.12
CA ILE A 123 11.41 6.73 -24.71
C ILE A 123 10.39 5.93 -23.89
N TYR A 124 10.90 5.19 -22.93
CA TYR A 124 10.13 4.26 -22.09
C TYR A 124 10.21 4.66 -20.62
N ALA A 125 9.17 4.31 -19.86
CA ALA A 125 9.19 4.43 -18.41
C ALA A 125 8.58 3.18 -17.75
N LEU A 126 9.19 2.74 -16.64
CA LEU A 126 8.71 1.65 -15.81
C LEU A 126 9.00 1.90 -14.33
N GLY A 127 8.39 1.13 -13.45
CA GLY A 127 8.59 1.21 -12.01
C GLY A 127 7.70 2.26 -11.35
N ASP A 128 8.13 2.73 -10.18
CA ASP A 128 7.33 3.59 -9.30
C ASP A 128 6.91 4.93 -9.93
N CYS A 129 7.64 5.38 -10.96
CA CYS A 129 7.33 6.62 -11.65
C CYS A 129 6.38 6.47 -12.84
N ALA A 130 6.13 5.25 -13.33
CA ALA A 130 5.30 5.01 -14.51
C ALA A 130 3.82 4.96 -14.18
N GLU A 131 3.01 5.54 -15.07
CA GLU A 131 1.55 5.47 -15.07
C GLU A 131 1.08 4.74 -16.31
N VAL A 132 0.62 3.49 -16.12
CA VAL A 132 0.13 2.63 -17.19
C VAL A 132 -1.39 2.59 -17.13
N GLU A 133 -2.10 3.09 -18.15
CA GLU A 133 -3.58 3.17 -18.17
C GLU A 133 -4.19 3.75 -16.88
N GLY A 134 -3.58 4.82 -16.34
CA GLY A 134 -4.01 5.48 -15.11
C GLY A 134 -3.60 4.78 -13.81
N LEU A 135 -2.85 3.67 -13.90
CA LEU A 135 -2.37 2.92 -12.75
C LEU A 135 -0.92 3.32 -12.40
N VAL A 136 -0.71 3.74 -11.16
CA VAL A 136 0.62 3.89 -10.54
C VAL A 136 0.71 2.87 -9.41
N LEU A 137 1.59 1.88 -9.56
CA LEU A 137 1.71 0.74 -8.65
C LEU A 137 3.13 0.65 -8.06
N PRO A 138 3.45 1.43 -7.00
CA PRO A 138 4.81 1.59 -6.50
C PRO A 138 5.20 0.43 -5.55
N TYR A 139 5.30 -0.79 -6.06
CA TYR A 139 5.77 -1.96 -5.35
C TYR A 139 6.41 -2.98 -6.30
N VAL A 140 7.10 -3.98 -5.75
CA VAL A 140 8.06 -4.82 -6.50
C VAL A 140 7.41 -5.64 -7.63
N MET A 141 6.23 -6.22 -7.41
CA MET A 141 5.63 -7.12 -8.41
C MET A 141 5.31 -6.44 -9.74
N PRO A 142 4.66 -5.26 -9.80
CA PRO A 142 4.46 -4.50 -11.04
C PRO A 142 5.77 -4.16 -11.74
N ILE A 143 6.81 -3.76 -10.99
CA ILE A 143 8.14 -3.45 -11.56
C ILE A 143 8.70 -4.67 -12.29
N MET A 144 8.61 -5.85 -11.69
CA MET A 144 9.09 -7.10 -12.30
C MET A 144 8.31 -7.49 -13.56
N GLN A 145 6.99 -7.29 -13.57
CA GLN A 145 6.17 -7.52 -14.77
C GLN A 145 6.53 -6.52 -15.89
N ALA A 146 6.61 -5.24 -15.54
CA ALA A 146 6.98 -4.18 -16.49
C ALA A 146 8.39 -4.40 -17.07
N ALA A 147 9.37 -4.78 -16.25
CA ALA A 147 10.73 -5.06 -16.70
C ALA A 147 10.78 -6.22 -17.70
N ARG A 148 10.00 -7.28 -17.48
CA ARG A 148 9.92 -8.43 -18.40
C ARG A 148 9.29 -8.04 -19.75
N ALA A 149 8.17 -7.30 -19.71
CA ALA A 149 7.48 -6.84 -20.92
C ALA A 149 8.38 -5.88 -21.73
N LEU A 150 9.03 -4.92 -21.06
CA LEU A 150 9.93 -3.98 -21.71
C LEU A 150 11.16 -4.67 -22.31
N ALA A 151 11.76 -5.63 -21.60
CA ALA A 151 12.88 -6.40 -22.13
C ALA A 151 12.51 -7.13 -23.45
N GLN A 152 11.33 -7.71 -23.52
CA GLN A 152 10.83 -8.34 -24.75
C GLN A 152 10.61 -7.31 -25.86
N THR A 153 10.00 -6.17 -25.55
CA THR A 153 9.78 -5.07 -26.51
C THR A 153 11.10 -4.54 -27.07
N LEU A 154 12.14 -4.39 -26.25
CA LEU A 154 13.44 -3.85 -26.68
C LEU A 154 14.30 -4.86 -27.48
N THR A 155 14.07 -6.14 -27.34
CA THR A 155 14.87 -7.20 -27.99
C THR A 155 14.13 -7.99 -29.05
N GLY A 156 12.83 -7.74 -29.24
CA GLY A 156 11.97 -8.53 -30.15
C GLY A 156 10.66 -7.82 -30.49
N PRO A 157 9.56 -8.56 -30.57
CA PRO A 157 8.25 -7.97 -30.87
C PRO A 157 7.76 -7.10 -29.71
N ARG A 158 7.03 -6.03 -30.04
CA ARG A 158 6.34 -5.22 -29.04
C ARG A 158 5.42 -6.10 -28.18
N THR A 159 5.61 -6.04 -26.87
CA THR A 159 4.94 -6.89 -25.90
C THR A 159 4.13 -6.04 -24.93
N ALA A 160 2.82 -6.18 -24.99
CA ALA A 160 1.91 -5.47 -24.10
C ALA A 160 2.05 -5.97 -22.66
N LEU A 161 2.17 -5.03 -21.73
CA LEU A 161 2.17 -5.31 -20.30
C LEU A 161 0.81 -5.80 -19.84
N SER A 162 0.81 -6.83 -19.01
CA SER A 162 -0.36 -7.28 -18.24
C SER A 162 0.01 -7.41 -16.76
N TYR A 163 -0.97 -7.12 -15.90
CA TYR A 163 -0.82 -7.28 -14.45
C TYR A 163 -1.82 -8.32 -13.95
N PRO A 164 -1.37 -9.52 -13.56
CA PRO A 164 -2.23 -10.45 -12.85
C PRO A 164 -2.64 -9.87 -11.49
N ALA A 165 -3.48 -10.56 -10.75
CA ALA A 165 -3.68 -10.25 -9.35
C ALA A 165 -2.36 -10.36 -8.58
N MET A 166 -2.01 -9.31 -7.82
CA MET A 166 -0.73 -9.21 -7.12
C MET A 166 -0.97 -8.86 -5.64
N PRO A 167 -1.46 -9.81 -4.82
CA PRO A 167 -1.69 -9.57 -3.41
C PRO A 167 -0.40 -9.18 -2.69
N VAL A 168 -0.49 -8.15 -1.85
CA VAL A 168 0.62 -7.60 -1.09
C VAL A 168 0.66 -8.24 0.29
N MET A 169 1.84 -8.71 0.68
CA MET A 169 2.09 -9.14 2.06
C MET A 169 2.51 -7.92 2.89
N VAL A 170 1.75 -7.63 3.93
CA VAL A 170 2.12 -6.65 4.95
C VAL A 170 2.99 -7.37 5.98
N LYS A 171 4.23 -6.94 6.10
CA LYS A 171 5.23 -7.59 6.97
C LYS A 171 5.03 -7.17 8.43
N THR A 172 3.99 -7.69 9.03
CA THR A 172 3.64 -7.50 10.44
C THR A 172 3.66 -8.86 11.17
N PRO A 173 4.83 -9.36 11.61
CA PRO A 173 4.96 -10.66 12.28
C PRO A 173 4.00 -10.90 13.44
N VAL A 174 3.57 -9.85 14.18
CA VAL A 174 2.57 -9.99 15.25
C VAL A 174 1.21 -10.47 14.73
N LEU A 175 0.88 -10.16 13.48
CA LEU A 175 -0.30 -10.65 12.76
C LEU A 175 0.01 -10.64 11.25
N PRO A 176 0.59 -11.71 10.69
CA PRO A 176 0.86 -11.79 9.26
C PRO A 176 -0.39 -11.48 8.45
N THR A 177 -0.28 -10.56 7.51
CA THR A 177 -1.43 -10.04 6.77
C THR A 177 -1.13 -10.03 5.28
N VAL A 178 -2.08 -10.52 4.47
CA VAL A 178 -2.04 -10.44 3.01
C VAL A 178 -3.26 -9.67 2.53
N VAL A 179 -3.03 -8.69 1.65
CA VAL A 179 -4.08 -7.79 1.16
C VAL A 179 -4.10 -7.79 -0.37
N SER A 180 -5.27 -7.97 -0.93
CA SER A 180 -5.59 -7.67 -2.32
C SER A 180 -6.85 -6.83 -2.34
N PRO A 181 -6.75 -5.50 -2.27
CA PRO A 181 -7.94 -4.65 -2.24
C PRO A 181 -8.67 -4.72 -3.59
N PRO A 182 -10.01 -4.56 -3.60
CA PRO A 182 -10.75 -4.41 -4.85
C PRO A 182 -10.28 -3.15 -5.59
N VAL A 183 -10.45 -3.13 -6.91
CA VAL A 183 -10.18 -1.92 -7.70
C VAL A 183 -11.07 -0.78 -7.22
N LYS A 184 -10.56 0.45 -7.28
CA LYS A 184 -11.31 1.63 -6.85
C LYS A 184 -12.63 1.75 -7.61
N GLY A 185 -13.73 1.85 -6.86
CA GLY A 185 -15.08 1.95 -7.43
C GLY A 185 -15.73 0.61 -7.77
N ALA A 186 -15.12 -0.52 -7.42
CA ALA A 186 -15.77 -1.82 -7.56
C ALA A 186 -17.06 -1.89 -6.74
N ASN A 187 -18.13 -2.40 -7.35
CA ASN A 187 -19.38 -2.67 -6.64
C ASN A 187 -19.29 -4.01 -5.92
N GLY A 188 -19.66 -4.05 -4.67
CA GLY A 188 -19.62 -5.25 -3.84
C GLY A 188 -19.56 -4.93 -2.36
N GLN A 189 -19.40 -5.98 -1.56
CA GLN A 189 -19.37 -5.87 -0.10
C GLN A 189 -18.29 -6.75 0.51
N TRP A 190 -17.73 -6.27 1.61
CA TRP A 190 -16.84 -7.07 2.45
C TRP A 190 -17.65 -8.08 3.29
N LYS A 191 -17.30 -9.36 3.16
CA LYS A 191 -17.74 -10.43 4.04
C LYS A 191 -16.57 -10.88 4.89
N THR A 192 -16.67 -10.70 6.20
CA THR A 192 -15.58 -10.98 7.14
C THR A 192 -15.94 -12.15 8.04
N GLN A 193 -14.99 -13.06 8.21
CA GLN A 193 -15.11 -14.23 9.07
C GLN A 193 -13.88 -14.36 9.96
N ASN A 194 -14.10 -14.47 11.27
CA ASN A 194 -13.06 -14.89 12.19
C ASN A 194 -12.86 -16.41 12.08
N ILE A 195 -11.62 -16.84 12.01
CA ILE A 195 -11.24 -18.25 12.03
C ILE A 195 -10.26 -18.50 13.17
N GLU A 196 -9.99 -19.74 13.50
CA GLU A 196 -9.01 -20.07 14.53
C GLU A 196 -7.62 -19.56 14.14
N GLY A 197 -7.08 -18.65 14.95
CA GLY A 197 -5.76 -18.04 14.74
C GLY A 197 -5.71 -16.98 13.63
N GLY A 198 -6.86 -16.47 13.12
CA GLY A 198 -6.83 -15.48 12.07
C GLY A 198 -8.19 -14.89 11.69
N LEU A 199 -8.16 -14.14 10.59
CA LEU A 199 -9.33 -13.50 10.00
C LEU A 199 -9.24 -13.60 8.48
N GLU A 200 -10.36 -13.90 7.85
CA GLU A 200 -10.57 -13.84 6.41
C GLU A 200 -11.62 -12.78 6.09
N ALA A 201 -11.34 -11.90 5.16
CA ALA A 201 -12.32 -10.99 4.59
C ALA A 201 -12.27 -11.09 3.06
N ARG A 202 -13.43 -11.28 2.43
CA ARG A 202 -13.62 -11.33 0.99
C ARG A 202 -14.44 -10.13 0.54
N PHE A 203 -14.00 -9.45 -0.48
CA PHE A 203 -14.81 -8.46 -1.17
C PHE A 203 -15.46 -9.14 -2.37
N GLU A 204 -16.76 -9.29 -2.31
CA GLU A 204 -17.52 -9.98 -3.34
C GLU A 204 -18.51 -9.01 -4.00
N SER A 205 -18.60 -9.09 -5.33
CA SER A 205 -19.63 -8.42 -6.10
C SER A 205 -21.03 -9.02 -5.83
N ASP A 206 -22.07 -8.34 -6.29
CA ASP A 206 -23.45 -8.76 -6.08
C ASP A 206 -23.78 -10.13 -6.72
N ASP A 207 -23.04 -10.50 -7.79
CA ASP A 207 -23.10 -11.81 -8.45
C ASP A 207 -22.18 -12.88 -7.80
N GLY A 208 -21.56 -12.55 -6.67
CA GLY A 208 -20.74 -13.47 -5.86
C GLY A 208 -19.31 -13.67 -6.35
N LYS A 209 -18.84 -12.84 -7.29
CA LYS A 209 -17.47 -12.92 -7.80
C LYS A 209 -16.50 -12.28 -6.80
N LEU A 210 -15.39 -12.97 -6.51
CA LEU A 210 -14.32 -12.43 -5.66
C LEU A 210 -13.57 -11.31 -6.39
N LEU A 211 -13.54 -10.11 -5.81
CA LEU A 211 -12.87 -8.92 -6.35
C LEU A 211 -11.71 -8.44 -5.47
N GLY A 212 -11.61 -8.94 -4.24
CA GLY A 212 -10.54 -8.60 -3.31
C GLY A 212 -10.60 -9.46 -2.06
N PHE A 213 -9.51 -9.47 -1.29
CA PHE A 213 -9.48 -10.19 -0.01
C PHE A 213 -8.46 -9.60 0.97
N VAL A 214 -8.68 -9.90 2.25
CA VAL A 214 -7.71 -9.71 3.34
C VAL A 214 -7.61 -11.03 4.09
N LEU A 215 -6.39 -11.49 4.29
CA LEU A 215 -6.08 -12.72 5.02
C LEU A 215 -5.13 -12.38 6.16
N MET A 216 -5.47 -12.76 7.38
CA MET A 216 -4.67 -12.49 8.57
C MET A 216 -4.39 -13.77 9.36
N GLY A 217 -3.19 -13.86 9.95
CA GLY A 217 -2.76 -15.01 10.74
C GLY A 217 -2.79 -16.29 9.90
N THR A 218 -3.45 -17.33 10.42
CA THR A 218 -3.56 -18.65 9.76
C THR A 218 -4.29 -18.60 8.41
N ALA A 219 -5.17 -17.62 8.19
CA ALA A 219 -5.86 -17.42 6.91
C ALA A 219 -4.90 -17.18 5.75
N THR A 220 -3.69 -16.68 5.99
CA THR A 220 -2.69 -16.39 4.95
C THR A 220 -2.31 -17.62 4.11
N ALA A 221 -2.51 -18.84 4.63
CA ALA A 221 -2.34 -20.08 3.89
C ALA A 221 -3.22 -20.19 2.63
N GLN A 222 -4.37 -19.48 2.60
CA GLN A 222 -5.31 -19.48 1.46
C GLN A 222 -4.88 -18.54 0.32
N ARG A 223 -3.82 -17.74 0.51
CA ARG A 223 -3.37 -16.73 -0.47
C ARG A 223 -3.29 -17.28 -1.89
N ALA A 224 -2.66 -18.44 -2.08
CA ALA A 224 -2.42 -18.99 -3.41
C ALA A 224 -3.72 -19.43 -4.11
N ALA A 225 -4.69 -19.95 -3.37
CA ALA A 225 -5.99 -20.34 -3.89
C ALA A 225 -6.81 -19.09 -4.29
N LEU A 226 -7.00 -18.15 -3.38
CA LEU A 226 -7.81 -16.96 -3.63
C LEU A 226 -7.21 -16.03 -4.68
N SER A 227 -5.87 -15.98 -4.80
CA SER A 227 -5.24 -15.18 -5.85
C SER A 227 -5.59 -15.63 -7.27
N LYS A 228 -5.93 -16.91 -7.46
CA LYS A 228 -6.35 -17.44 -8.77
C LYS A 228 -7.78 -17.10 -9.13
N GLU A 229 -8.60 -16.79 -8.15
CA GLU A 229 -10.01 -16.39 -8.32
C GLU A 229 -10.15 -14.90 -8.67
N LEU A 230 -9.14 -14.08 -8.34
CA LEU A 230 -9.16 -12.65 -8.59
C LEU A 230 -9.03 -12.33 -10.09
N PRO A 231 -9.73 -11.30 -10.56
CA PRO A 231 -9.49 -10.76 -11.90
C PRO A 231 -8.07 -10.16 -11.99
N PRO A 232 -7.46 -10.10 -13.18
CA PRO A 232 -6.23 -9.37 -13.38
C PRO A 232 -6.44 -7.88 -13.10
N ILE A 233 -5.38 -7.21 -12.62
CA ILE A 233 -5.38 -5.75 -12.41
C ILE A 233 -5.36 -5.03 -13.76
N LEU A 234 -4.65 -5.61 -14.74
CA LEU A 234 -4.58 -5.13 -16.12
C LEU A 234 -4.50 -6.36 -17.06
N ALA A 235 -5.59 -6.62 -17.78
CA ALA A 235 -5.73 -7.79 -18.65
C ALA A 235 -5.01 -7.60 -20.01
#